data_8f97cbe99bf5423c7822355c30c7585d
#
_entry.id   8f97cbe99bf5423c7822355c30c7585d
#
_cell.length_a   1.000
_cell.length_b   1.000
_cell.length_c   1.000
_cell.angle_alpha   90.00
_cell.angle_beta   90.00
_cell.angle_gamma   90.00
#
_symmetry.space_group_name_H-M   'P 1'
#
loop_
_entity.id
_entity.type
_entity.pdbx_description
1 polymer ?
#
loop_
_entity_poly.entity_id
_entity_poly.type
_entity_poly.pdbx_seq_one_letter_code
_entity_poly.pdbx_strand_id
1 'polypeptide(L)'
;MNVNNMELNLQIKSADLYICSASFESRCLAFTEGISKDSINYVAIFYNIDEVNCFDNNLQVLQQQWGKRATSIPVSYKDASNIADVFGAFFKNNFSSQRGKVLLDCTTFTHEGLLIILKYLNEYKSSYDELNIIYNCAEDYSTNTVSVNEKWLTK
;
A
#
# COMPACT_ATOMS: atom_id res chain seq x y z
N MET A 1 -9.90 18.90 -12.85
CA MET A 1 -10.68 17.75 -13.34
C MET A 1 -9.71 16.58 -13.51
N ASN A 2 -9.63 15.68 -12.54
CA ASN A 2 -8.67 14.56 -12.55
C ASN A 2 -9.19 13.44 -13.45
N VAL A 3 -8.84 13.49 -14.72
CA VAL A 3 -9.22 12.48 -15.71
C VAL A 3 -8.49 11.14 -15.47
N ASN A 4 -7.26 11.17 -14.91
CA ASN A 4 -6.41 9.99 -14.81
C ASN A 4 -6.83 8.98 -13.72
N ASN A 5 -7.36 9.43 -12.58
CA ASN A 5 -7.79 8.52 -11.52
C ASN A 5 -9.10 7.79 -11.86
N MET A 6 -9.95 8.42 -12.64
CA MET A 6 -11.22 7.83 -13.06
C MET A 6 -11.04 6.74 -14.12
N GLU A 7 -10.07 6.88 -15.03
CA GLU A 7 -9.77 5.87 -16.04
C GLU A 7 -9.08 4.63 -15.47
N LEU A 8 -8.19 4.78 -14.47
CA LEU A 8 -7.51 3.65 -13.84
C LEU A 8 -8.48 2.76 -13.06
N ASN A 9 -9.39 3.38 -12.31
CA ASN A 9 -10.43 2.68 -11.55
C ASN A 9 -11.40 1.90 -12.45
N LEU A 10 -11.59 2.32 -13.71
CA LEU A 10 -12.42 1.62 -14.69
C LEU A 10 -11.77 0.34 -15.24
N GLN A 11 -10.44 0.20 -15.16
CA GLN A 11 -9.73 -0.98 -15.66
C GLN A 11 -9.61 -2.09 -14.61
N ILE A 12 -9.50 -1.75 -13.32
CA ILE A 12 -9.38 -2.73 -12.24
C ILE A 12 -10.79 -3.11 -11.77
N LYS A 13 -11.31 -4.20 -12.31
CA LYS A 13 -12.67 -4.66 -12.00
C LYS A 13 -12.75 -5.45 -10.71
N SER A 14 -11.70 -6.18 -10.35
CA SER A 14 -11.64 -7.00 -9.13
C SER A 14 -10.21 -7.39 -8.79
N ALA A 15 -9.97 -7.66 -7.50
CA ALA A 15 -8.74 -8.30 -7.05
C ALA A 15 -9.05 -9.28 -5.90
N ASP A 16 -8.29 -10.36 -5.81
CA ASP A 16 -8.41 -11.29 -4.70
C ASP A 16 -7.69 -10.79 -3.47
N LEU A 17 -6.59 -10.06 -3.67
CA LEU A 17 -5.82 -9.42 -2.62
C LEU A 17 -5.47 -7.98 -3.00
N TYR A 18 -5.83 -7.04 -2.14
CA TYR A 18 -5.40 -5.66 -2.19
C TYR A 18 -4.40 -5.38 -1.07
N ILE A 19 -3.23 -4.88 -1.41
CA ILE A 19 -2.15 -4.55 -0.48
C ILE A 19 -1.98 -3.03 -0.49
N CYS A 20 -2.13 -2.38 0.67
CA CYS A 20 -1.96 -0.94 0.82
C CYS A 20 -1.28 -0.58 2.14
N SER A 21 -0.88 0.67 2.27
CA SER A 21 -0.34 1.21 3.52
C SER A 21 -1.21 2.36 4.03
N ALA A 22 -1.60 2.30 5.30
CA ALA A 22 -2.17 3.43 5.99
C ALA A 22 -1.07 4.43 6.36
N SER A 23 -1.27 5.70 6.00
CA SER A 23 -0.35 6.79 6.21
C SER A 23 -1.12 8.04 6.70
N PHE A 24 -0.39 9.05 7.15
CA PHE A 24 -0.97 10.38 7.43
C PHE A 24 -1.48 11.08 6.17
N GLU A 25 -1.01 10.67 4.99
CA GLU A 25 -1.43 11.24 3.72
C GLU A 25 -2.80 10.69 3.28
N SER A 26 -3.74 11.58 2.96
CA SER A 26 -5.07 11.20 2.47
C SER A 26 -5.05 10.38 1.16
N ARG A 27 -3.96 10.46 0.40
CA ARG A 27 -3.78 9.67 -0.82
C ARG A 27 -3.87 8.15 -0.61
N CYS A 28 -3.62 7.66 0.60
CA CYS A 28 -3.84 6.24 0.91
C CYS A 28 -5.31 5.81 0.83
N LEU A 29 -6.24 6.76 0.80
CA LEU A 29 -7.68 6.51 0.68
C LEU A 29 -8.17 6.62 -0.78
N ALA A 30 -7.40 7.24 -1.68
CA ALA A 30 -7.85 7.64 -3.00
C ALA A 30 -8.38 6.48 -3.86
N PHE A 31 -7.73 5.31 -3.81
CA PHE A 31 -8.20 4.14 -4.56
C PHE A 31 -9.54 3.62 -4.04
N THR A 32 -9.73 3.69 -2.73
CA THR A 32 -10.89 3.10 -2.07
C THR A 32 -12.19 3.88 -2.33
N GLU A 33 -12.08 5.14 -2.71
CA GLU A 33 -13.24 6.00 -3.03
C GLU A 33 -13.89 5.64 -4.38
N GLY A 34 -13.13 5.01 -5.28
CA GLY A 34 -13.57 4.73 -6.65
C GLY A 34 -13.94 3.26 -6.93
N ILE A 35 -13.75 2.34 -5.97
CA ILE A 35 -13.96 0.91 -6.20
C ILE A 35 -15.09 0.35 -5.34
N SER A 36 -15.84 -0.60 -5.91
CA SER A 36 -16.84 -1.34 -5.14
C SER A 36 -16.18 -2.25 -4.12
N LYS A 37 -16.68 -2.25 -2.88
CA LYS A 37 -16.19 -3.13 -1.81
C LYS A 37 -16.26 -4.61 -2.20
N ASP A 38 -17.25 -4.99 -3.00
CA ASP A 38 -17.44 -6.37 -3.42
C ASP A 38 -16.48 -6.84 -4.50
N SER A 39 -15.71 -5.91 -5.05
CA SER A 39 -14.68 -6.21 -6.05
C SER A 39 -13.36 -6.71 -5.45
N ILE A 40 -13.19 -6.59 -4.13
CA ILE A 40 -11.97 -7.01 -3.41
C ILE A 40 -12.32 -8.08 -2.38
N ASN A 41 -11.66 -9.23 -2.45
CA ASN A 41 -11.92 -10.34 -1.55
C ASN A 41 -11.22 -10.17 -0.20
N TYR A 42 -9.96 -9.72 -0.21
CA TYR A 42 -9.16 -9.53 0.99
C TYR A 42 -8.28 -8.30 0.90
N VAL A 43 -8.13 -7.56 1.99
CA VAL A 43 -7.32 -6.33 2.08
C VAL A 43 -6.28 -6.46 3.18
N ALA A 44 -5.03 -6.27 2.83
CA ALA A 44 -3.91 -6.17 3.76
C ALA A 44 -3.51 -4.70 3.92
N ILE A 45 -3.75 -4.13 5.09
CA ILE A 45 -3.43 -2.74 5.41
C ILE A 45 -2.20 -2.73 6.31
N PHE A 46 -1.04 -2.39 5.74
CA PHE A 46 0.17 -2.17 6.52
C PHE A 46 0.15 -0.79 7.16
N TYR A 47 0.68 -0.66 8.37
CA TYR A 47 0.77 0.63 9.05
C TYR A 47 2.01 0.72 9.92
N ASN A 48 2.60 1.93 10.03
CA ASN A 48 3.81 2.18 10.79
C ASN A 48 3.48 2.34 12.29
N ILE A 49 4.06 1.49 13.15
CA ILE A 49 3.88 1.60 14.61
C ILE A 49 4.83 2.59 15.28
N ASP A 50 5.84 3.09 14.56
CA ASP A 50 6.83 4.00 15.13
C ASP A 50 6.35 5.46 15.21
N GLU A 51 5.29 5.78 14.47
CA GLU A 51 4.70 7.11 14.37
C GLU A 51 3.31 7.12 15.01
N VAL A 52 3.29 7.12 16.35
CA VAL A 52 2.03 7.11 17.11
C VAL A 52 1.22 8.38 16.79
N ASN A 53 -0.05 8.22 16.42
CA ASN A 53 -1.09 9.22 16.17
C ASN A 53 -1.13 9.92 14.80
N CYS A 54 -0.18 9.73 13.89
CA CYS A 54 -0.22 10.43 12.61
C CYS A 54 -1.11 9.76 11.54
N PHE A 55 -1.41 8.47 11.69
CA PHE A 55 -2.14 7.66 10.70
C PHE A 55 -3.47 7.08 11.19
N ASP A 56 -3.78 7.25 12.48
CA ASP A 56 -4.92 6.59 13.12
C ASP A 56 -6.25 6.84 12.40
N ASN A 57 -6.49 8.06 11.95
CA ASN A 57 -7.72 8.39 11.22
C ASN A 57 -7.83 7.62 9.90
N ASN A 58 -6.78 7.62 9.09
CA ASN A 58 -6.81 6.96 7.79
C ASN A 58 -6.86 5.44 7.93
N LEU A 59 -6.15 4.88 8.93
CA LEU A 59 -6.27 3.46 9.25
C LEU A 59 -7.69 3.07 9.64
N GLN A 60 -8.34 3.87 10.51
CA GLN A 60 -9.74 3.63 10.89
C GLN A 60 -10.69 3.72 9.71
N VAL A 61 -10.50 4.70 8.83
CA VAL A 61 -11.32 4.84 7.60
C VAL A 61 -11.17 3.60 6.72
N LEU A 62 -9.94 3.13 6.48
CA LEU A 62 -9.69 1.91 5.70
C LEU A 62 -10.32 0.68 6.36
N GLN A 63 -10.17 0.52 7.67
CA GLN A 63 -10.78 -0.59 8.42
C GLN A 63 -12.31 -0.57 8.34
N GLN A 64 -12.93 0.59 8.50
CA GLN A 64 -14.39 0.74 8.39
C GLN A 64 -14.88 0.48 6.97
N GLN A 65 -14.15 0.95 5.98
CA GLN A 65 -14.51 0.77 4.59
C GLN A 65 -14.50 -0.70 4.17
N TRP A 66 -13.46 -1.44 4.55
CA TRP A 66 -13.30 -2.83 4.14
C TRP A 66 -13.89 -3.84 5.14
N GLY A 67 -14.13 -3.43 6.37
CA GLY A 67 -14.76 -4.25 7.41
C GLY A 67 -14.03 -5.57 7.62
N LYS A 68 -14.76 -6.68 7.59
CA LYS A 68 -14.22 -8.03 7.84
C LYS A 68 -13.24 -8.53 6.77
N ARG A 69 -13.14 -7.87 5.63
CA ARG A 69 -12.19 -8.22 4.58
C ARG A 69 -10.79 -7.66 4.83
N ALA A 70 -10.67 -6.69 5.74
CA ALA A 70 -9.41 -6.05 6.06
C ALA A 70 -8.69 -6.70 7.24
N THR A 71 -7.39 -6.86 7.09
CA THR A 71 -6.47 -7.16 8.19
C THR A 71 -5.44 -6.06 8.27
N SER A 72 -5.29 -5.47 9.46
CA SER A 72 -4.28 -4.45 9.72
C SER A 72 -3.01 -5.09 10.25
N ILE A 73 -1.89 -4.77 9.64
CA ILE A 73 -0.60 -5.41 9.86
C ILE A 73 0.40 -4.35 10.35
N PRO A 74 0.80 -4.41 11.63
CA PRO A 74 1.76 -3.47 12.19
C PRO A 74 3.16 -3.72 11.66
N VAL A 75 3.89 -2.64 11.32
CA VAL A 75 5.27 -2.69 10.84
C VAL A 75 6.08 -1.61 11.54
N SER A 76 7.26 -1.97 12.09
CA SER A 76 8.25 -0.98 12.52
C SER A 76 9.21 -0.68 11.38
N TYR A 77 9.20 0.55 10.90
CA TYR A 77 10.12 0.98 9.84
C TYR A 77 11.48 1.45 10.37
N LYS A 78 11.65 1.52 11.69
CA LYS A 78 12.97 1.76 12.32
C LYS A 78 13.87 0.53 12.31
N ASP A 79 13.27 -0.64 12.10
CA ASP A 79 13.99 -1.92 12.08
C ASP A 79 13.76 -2.64 10.74
N ALA A 80 14.78 -2.63 9.89
CA ALA A 80 14.72 -3.30 8.58
C ALA A 80 14.47 -4.82 8.70
N SER A 81 14.92 -5.45 9.80
CA SER A 81 14.64 -6.88 10.06
C SER A 81 13.17 -7.09 10.31
N ASN A 82 12.53 -6.20 11.09
CA ASN A 82 11.10 -6.28 11.36
C ASN A 82 10.28 -6.14 10.06
N ILE A 83 10.66 -5.22 9.16
CA ILE A 83 9.98 -5.07 7.87
C ILE A 83 10.04 -6.38 7.09
N ALA A 84 11.23 -6.98 6.97
CA ALA A 84 11.42 -8.22 6.22
C ALA A 84 10.65 -9.39 6.85
N ASP A 85 10.67 -9.52 8.17
CA ASP A 85 10.00 -10.60 8.90
C ASP A 85 8.48 -10.49 8.77
N VAL A 86 7.92 -9.29 8.95
CA VAL A 86 6.47 -9.06 8.86
C VAL A 86 5.97 -9.33 7.44
N PHE A 87 6.65 -8.78 6.43
CA PHE A 87 6.27 -9.04 5.05
C PHE A 87 6.50 -10.49 4.65
N GLY A 88 7.61 -11.10 5.07
CA GLY A 88 7.87 -12.52 4.83
C GLY A 88 6.79 -13.42 5.41
N ALA A 89 6.39 -13.19 6.65
CA ALA A 89 5.29 -13.93 7.29
C ALA A 89 3.96 -13.72 6.55
N PHE A 90 3.65 -12.48 6.17
CA PHE A 90 2.45 -12.18 5.41
C PHE A 90 2.41 -12.94 4.07
N PHE A 91 3.48 -12.85 3.27
CA PHE A 91 3.55 -13.52 1.97
C PHE A 91 3.48 -15.04 2.11
N LYS A 92 4.23 -15.62 3.05
CA LYS A 92 4.21 -17.06 3.32
C LYS A 92 2.80 -17.56 3.66
N ASN A 93 2.05 -16.81 4.46
CA ASN A 93 0.73 -17.22 4.91
C ASN A 93 -0.35 -17.04 3.84
N ASN A 94 -0.23 -16.04 2.97
CA ASN A 94 -1.28 -15.69 2.02
C ASN A 94 -1.02 -16.18 0.60
N PHE A 95 0.23 -16.52 0.23
CA PHE A 95 0.60 -16.93 -1.12
C PHE A 95 0.99 -18.40 -1.24
N SER A 96 0.89 -19.18 -0.18
CA SER A 96 1.29 -20.60 -0.21
C SER A 96 0.37 -21.51 -1.00
N SER A 97 -0.88 -21.11 -1.28
CA SER A 97 -1.88 -22.00 -1.87
C SER A 97 -2.90 -21.37 -2.82
N GLN A 98 -2.97 -20.06 -2.93
CA GLN A 98 -3.99 -19.39 -3.76
C GLN A 98 -3.35 -18.65 -4.92
N ARG A 99 -3.89 -18.90 -6.10
CA ARG A 99 -3.67 -18.08 -7.28
C ARG A 99 -4.82 -17.10 -7.40
N GLY A 100 -4.53 -15.89 -7.80
CA GLY A 100 -5.54 -14.87 -7.97
C GLY A 100 -4.93 -13.55 -8.44
N LYS A 101 -5.74 -12.52 -8.45
CA LYS A 101 -5.33 -11.18 -8.85
C LYS A 101 -4.86 -10.40 -7.64
N VAL A 102 -3.65 -9.89 -7.70
CA VAL A 102 -3.05 -9.04 -6.66
C VAL A 102 -3.05 -7.59 -7.13
N LEU A 103 -3.47 -6.70 -6.26
CA LEU A 103 -3.41 -5.26 -6.44
C LEU A 103 -2.53 -4.67 -5.36
N LEU A 104 -1.45 -4.01 -5.75
CA LEU A 104 -0.56 -3.27 -4.87
C LEU A 104 -0.78 -1.78 -5.05
N ASP A 105 -1.20 -1.09 -4.00
CA ASP A 105 -1.17 0.37 -3.92
C ASP A 105 0.16 0.81 -3.31
N CYS A 106 1.07 1.29 -4.15
CA CYS A 106 2.40 1.71 -3.72
C CYS A 106 2.45 3.19 -3.27
N THR A 107 1.30 3.87 -3.18
CA THR A 107 1.20 5.33 -2.98
C THR A 107 1.90 5.82 -1.71
N THR A 108 1.75 5.10 -0.59
CA THR A 108 2.17 5.60 0.72
C THR A 108 3.10 4.63 1.49
N PHE A 109 3.62 3.62 0.82
CA PHE A 109 4.70 2.81 1.38
C PHE A 109 6.01 3.58 1.46
N THR A 110 6.83 3.32 2.47
CA THR A 110 8.23 3.77 2.45
C THR A 110 8.99 3.07 1.33
N HIS A 111 10.09 3.68 0.86
CA HIS A 111 10.90 3.08 -0.20
C HIS A 111 11.42 1.70 0.19
N GLU A 112 11.88 1.54 1.43
CA GLU A 112 12.37 0.27 1.97
C GLU A 112 11.26 -0.78 1.99
N GLY A 113 10.09 -0.43 2.52
CA GLY A 113 8.94 -1.31 2.56
C GLY A 113 8.51 -1.75 1.17
N LEU A 114 8.46 -0.81 0.22
CA LEU A 114 8.08 -1.10 -1.17
C LEU A 114 9.09 -2.05 -1.84
N LEU A 115 10.39 -1.83 -1.67
CA LEU A 115 11.43 -2.72 -2.23
C LEU A 115 11.31 -4.15 -1.67
N ILE A 116 11.03 -4.29 -0.38
CA ILE A 116 10.85 -5.60 0.25
C ILE A 116 9.58 -6.28 -0.26
N ILE A 117 8.46 -5.55 -0.37
CA ILE A 117 7.21 -6.08 -0.95
C ILE A 117 7.44 -6.56 -2.39
N LEU A 118 8.08 -5.74 -3.23
CA LEU A 118 8.34 -6.09 -4.62
C LEU A 118 9.25 -7.32 -4.74
N LYS A 119 10.22 -7.47 -3.83
CA LYS A 119 11.05 -8.68 -3.73
C LYS A 119 10.19 -9.91 -3.46
N TYR A 120 9.32 -9.86 -2.45
CA TYR A 120 8.43 -10.98 -2.13
C TYR A 120 7.43 -11.27 -3.25
N LEU A 121 6.83 -10.25 -3.85
CA LEU A 121 5.96 -10.45 -5.02
C LEU A 121 6.69 -11.17 -6.15
N ASN A 122 7.96 -10.84 -6.40
CA ASN A 122 8.77 -11.55 -7.40
C ASN A 122 9.09 -12.99 -6.98
N GLU A 123 9.37 -13.24 -5.70
CA GLU A 123 9.60 -14.61 -5.20
C GLU A 123 8.36 -15.49 -5.31
N TYR A 124 7.19 -14.94 -5.04
CA TYR A 124 5.89 -15.64 -5.07
C TYR A 124 5.13 -15.47 -6.40
N LYS A 125 5.82 -15.07 -7.48
CA LYS A 125 5.17 -14.80 -8.78
C LYS A 125 4.38 -15.96 -9.38
N SER A 126 4.66 -17.19 -8.96
CA SER A 126 3.91 -18.37 -9.38
C SER A 126 2.61 -18.60 -8.58
N SER A 127 2.39 -17.81 -7.53
CA SER A 127 1.25 -17.94 -6.63
C SER A 127 0.10 -16.96 -6.94
N TYR A 128 0.22 -16.14 -7.97
CA TYR A 128 -0.85 -15.27 -8.47
C TYR A 128 -0.83 -15.21 -9.99
N ASP A 129 -2.00 -14.91 -10.56
CA ASP A 129 -2.19 -14.89 -12.03
C ASP A 129 -1.92 -13.51 -12.62
N GLU A 130 -2.20 -12.44 -11.84
CA GLU A 130 -2.11 -11.06 -12.31
C GLU A 130 -1.63 -10.16 -11.15
N LEU A 131 -0.73 -9.22 -11.45
CA LEU A 131 -0.30 -8.16 -10.54
C LEU A 131 -0.57 -6.80 -11.16
N ASN A 132 -1.42 -6.02 -10.51
CA ASN A 132 -1.63 -4.62 -10.82
C ASN A 132 -0.98 -3.75 -9.76
N ILE A 133 -0.29 -2.71 -10.19
CA ILE A 133 0.34 -1.73 -9.29
C ILE A 133 -0.29 -0.38 -9.58
N ILE A 134 -0.78 0.27 -8.53
CA ILE A 134 -1.34 1.63 -8.61
C ILE A 134 -0.50 2.60 -7.79
N TYR A 135 -0.50 3.83 -8.26
CA TYR A 135 0.12 4.97 -7.58
C TYR A 135 -0.76 6.21 -7.76
N ASN A 136 -1.18 6.79 -6.65
CA ASN A 136 -1.97 8.03 -6.65
C ASN A 136 -1.02 9.22 -6.51
N CYS A 137 -0.89 10.01 -7.56
CA CYS A 137 -0.06 11.22 -7.56
C CYS A 137 -0.61 12.27 -6.57
N ALA A 138 0.27 13.04 -5.95
CA ALA A 138 -0.15 14.23 -5.24
C ALA A 138 -0.65 15.27 -6.24
N GLU A 139 -1.77 15.94 -5.93
CA GLU A 139 -2.30 17.02 -6.78
C GLU A 139 -1.38 18.24 -6.78
N ASP A 140 -0.80 18.56 -5.62
CA ASP A 140 0.19 19.62 -5.44
C ASP A 140 1.38 19.11 -4.64
N TYR A 141 2.55 19.13 -5.24
CA TYR A 141 3.79 19.13 -4.47
C TYR A 141 3.94 20.54 -3.93
N SER A 142 3.87 20.71 -2.61
CA SER A 142 4.11 22.03 -1.99
C SER A 142 5.41 22.61 -2.54
N THR A 143 5.30 23.63 -3.35
CA THR A 143 6.42 24.42 -3.86
C THR A 143 7.01 25.33 -2.78
N ASN A 144 6.78 25.04 -1.51
CA ASN A 144 7.55 25.61 -0.44
C ASN A 144 9.00 25.18 -0.68
N THR A 145 9.71 26.01 -1.41
CA THR A 145 11.16 26.04 -1.48
C THR A 145 11.70 26.36 -0.06
N VAL A 146 11.51 25.43 0.85
CA VAL A 146 12.47 25.26 1.91
C VAL A 146 13.73 24.92 1.14
N SER A 147 14.68 25.85 1.12
CA SER A 147 16.01 25.60 0.57
C SER A 147 16.47 24.29 1.19
N VAL A 148 16.32 23.22 0.42
CA VAL A 148 16.90 21.93 0.78
C VAL A 148 18.38 22.23 0.78
N ASN A 149 18.94 22.39 1.98
CA ASN A 149 20.38 22.41 2.13
C ASN A 149 20.85 21.10 1.51
N GLU A 150 21.47 21.19 0.35
CA GLU A 150 21.99 20.09 -0.46
C GLU A 150 23.11 19.31 0.25
N LYS A 151 22.92 18.97 1.51
CA LYS A 151 23.85 18.16 2.31
C LYS A 151 23.83 16.67 1.95
N TRP A 152 22.96 16.27 1.03
CA TRP A 152 22.75 14.86 0.68
C TRP A 152 23.64 14.36 -0.45
N LEU A 153 24.35 15.24 -1.16
CA LEU A 153 25.09 14.88 -2.37
C LEU A 153 26.60 15.04 -2.27
N THR A 154 27.13 15.28 -1.08
CA THR A 154 28.60 15.36 -0.89
C THR A 154 29.05 14.41 0.19
N LYS A 155 29.15 13.13 -0.17
CA LYS A 155 30.16 12.19 0.40
C LYS A 155 30.41 11.09 -0.61
#